data_426b096442bbad9c8948a297a40ea308
#
_entry.id   426b096442bbad9c8948a297a40ea308
#
_cell.length_a   1.000
_cell.length_b   1.000
_cell.length_c   1.000
_cell.angle_alpha   90.00
_cell.angle_beta   90.00
_cell.angle_gamma   90.00
#
_symmetry.space_group_name_H-M   'P 1'
#
loop_
_entity.id
_entity.type
_entity.pdbx_description
1 polymer ?
#
loop_
_entity_poly.entity_id
_entity_poly.type
_entity_poly.pdbx_seq_one_letter_code
_entity_poly.pdbx_strand_id
1 'polypeptide(L)'
;METLLTQRTVSDAEDAERRERFPRGAALEFDDIAVAGREGALDYVRATEPITWAPAIGGWLVTGRDAAREVLARNAGLTVEAEQNLVRAAAGRMMLTVDGDEQARMRKPFEGPFKGSVVQDYYAAPLLELV
;
A
#
# COMPACT_ATOMS: atom_id res chain seq x y z
N MET A 1 -9.80 12.32 13.56
CA MET A 1 -9.00 11.43 12.69
C MET A 1 -9.74 10.10 12.42
N GLU A 2 -10.68 9.73 13.26
CA GLU A 2 -11.47 8.49 13.15
C GLU A 2 -12.44 8.44 11.94
N THR A 3 -12.92 9.59 11.50
CA THR A 3 -13.96 9.68 10.46
C THR A 3 -13.47 9.46 9.02
N LEU A 4 -12.18 9.56 8.76
CA LEU A 4 -11.62 9.42 7.39
C LEU A 4 -11.34 7.96 6.96
N LEU A 5 -11.28 7.05 7.91
CA LEU A 5 -11.01 5.63 7.64
C LEU A 5 -12.29 4.78 7.46
N THR A 6 -13.46 5.34 7.77
CA THR A 6 -14.71 4.57 7.96
C THR A 6 -15.61 4.49 6.73
N GLN A 7 -15.18 4.91 5.54
CA GLN A 7 -16.11 5.06 4.40
C GLN A 7 -16.03 3.99 3.31
N ARG A 8 -15.57 2.81 3.58
CA ARG A 8 -15.95 1.70 2.73
C ARG A 8 -17.02 0.86 3.44
N THR A 9 -18.26 1.06 3.04
CA THR A 9 -19.41 0.32 3.55
C THR A 9 -19.34 -1.15 3.10
N VAL A 10 -18.48 -1.91 3.76
CA VAL A 10 -18.69 -3.35 3.84
C VAL A 10 -19.88 -3.52 4.77
N SER A 11 -20.89 -4.27 4.35
CA SER A 11 -22.04 -4.55 5.22
C SER A 11 -21.58 -5.34 6.44
N ASP A 12 -22.29 -5.19 7.56
CA ASP A 12 -21.98 -5.93 8.79
C ASP A 12 -21.94 -7.44 8.57
N ALA A 13 -22.81 -7.96 7.69
CA ALA A 13 -22.85 -9.37 7.33
C ALA A 13 -21.58 -9.81 6.58
N GLU A 14 -21.13 -9.02 5.61
CA GLU A 14 -19.89 -9.30 4.88
C GLU A 14 -18.66 -9.19 5.77
N ASP A 15 -18.61 -8.22 6.69
CA ASP A 15 -17.53 -8.09 7.65
C ASP A 15 -17.49 -9.30 8.59
N ALA A 16 -18.63 -9.74 9.08
CA ALA A 16 -18.73 -10.93 9.93
C ALA A 16 -18.24 -12.19 9.20
N GLU A 17 -18.69 -12.42 7.96
CA GLU A 17 -18.22 -13.55 7.13
C GLU A 17 -16.71 -13.51 6.90
N ARG A 18 -16.17 -12.32 6.58
CA ARG A 18 -14.74 -12.15 6.34
C ARG A 18 -13.93 -12.38 7.60
N ARG A 19 -14.38 -11.92 8.78
CA ARG A 19 -13.73 -12.19 10.07
C ARG A 19 -13.67 -13.67 10.40
N GLU A 20 -14.73 -14.40 10.13
CA GLU A 20 -14.76 -15.86 10.32
C GLU A 20 -13.78 -16.56 9.37
N ARG A 21 -13.73 -16.13 8.11
CA ARG A 21 -12.87 -16.73 7.08
C ARG A 21 -11.39 -16.38 7.26
N PHE A 22 -11.09 -15.19 7.81
CA PHE A 22 -9.74 -14.65 7.98
C PHE A 22 -9.47 -14.25 9.44
N PRO A 23 -9.46 -15.22 10.36
CA PRO A 23 -9.38 -14.93 11.80
C PRO A 23 -8.06 -14.27 12.24
N ARG A 24 -6.98 -14.47 11.48
CA ARG A 24 -5.68 -13.86 11.78
C ARG A 24 -5.64 -12.39 11.46
N GLY A 25 -6.09 -12.03 10.27
CA GLY A 25 -6.24 -10.63 9.87
C GLY A 25 -7.28 -9.91 10.72
N ALA A 26 -8.36 -10.60 11.08
CA ALA A 26 -9.42 -10.05 11.93
C ALA A 26 -8.94 -9.72 13.37
N ALA A 27 -7.89 -10.38 13.84
CA ALA A 27 -7.29 -10.15 15.16
C ALA A 27 -6.23 -9.03 15.17
N LEU A 28 -5.82 -8.51 14.00
CA LEU A 28 -4.86 -7.41 13.91
C LEU A 28 -5.47 -6.10 14.39
N GLU A 29 -4.73 -5.36 15.18
CA GLU A 29 -5.01 -3.98 15.50
C GLU A 29 -4.29 -3.03 14.51
N PHE A 30 -4.70 -1.76 14.49
CA PHE A 30 -4.08 -0.77 13.60
C PHE A 30 -2.57 -0.62 13.87
N ASP A 31 -2.17 -0.65 15.15
CA ASP A 31 -0.77 -0.53 15.53
C ASP A 31 0.09 -1.72 15.07
N ASP A 32 -0.47 -2.93 15.01
CA ASP A 32 0.21 -4.10 14.45
C ASP A 32 0.55 -3.90 12.98
N ILE A 33 -0.29 -3.19 12.25
CA ILE A 33 -0.12 -2.92 10.82
C ILE A 33 0.77 -1.69 10.61
N ALA A 34 0.51 -0.61 11.32
CA ALA A 34 1.20 0.67 11.15
C ALA A 34 2.68 0.62 11.61
N VAL A 35 2.95 -0.19 12.62
CA VAL A 35 4.29 -0.40 13.22
C VAL A 35 4.95 -1.69 12.71
N ALA A 36 4.34 -2.35 11.78
CA ALA A 36 4.65 -3.70 11.29
C ALA A 36 6.02 -3.89 10.63
N GLY A 37 6.79 -2.85 10.45
CA GLY A 37 8.22 -3.00 10.17
C GLY A 37 8.99 -3.56 11.38
N ARG A 38 8.33 -3.68 12.51
CA ARG A 38 8.91 -4.13 13.77
C ARG A 38 8.39 -5.52 14.13
N GLU A 39 9.12 -6.52 13.63
CA GLU A 39 9.20 -7.85 14.23
C GLU A 39 7.89 -8.59 14.59
N GLY A 40 7.50 -9.52 13.73
CA GLY A 40 6.78 -10.71 14.18
C GLY A 40 5.26 -10.72 14.03
N ALA A 41 4.51 -9.64 14.24
CA ALA A 41 3.04 -9.67 14.17
C ALA A 41 2.53 -10.08 12.78
N LEU A 42 3.13 -9.56 11.73
CA LEU A 42 2.77 -9.91 10.36
C LEU A 42 3.39 -11.22 9.85
N ASP A 43 4.42 -11.75 10.50
CA ASP A 43 5.05 -13.00 10.06
C ASP A 43 4.10 -14.18 10.22
N TYR A 44 3.34 -14.20 11.31
CA TYR A 44 2.34 -15.22 11.53
C TYR A 44 1.16 -15.11 10.55
N VAL A 45 0.69 -13.89 10.28
CA VAL A 45 -0.34 -13.65 9.27
C VAL A 45 0.19 -14.05 7.89
N ARG A 46 1.40 -13.66 7.54
CA ARG A 46 2.06 -14.00 6.26
C ARG A 46 2.16 -15.50 6.03
N ALA A 47 2.47 -16.25 7.08
CA ALA A 47 2.63 -17.70 6.99
C ALA A 47 1.31 -18.46 6.78
N THR A 48 0.21 -17.91 7.26
CA THR A 48 -1.09 -18.62 7.31
C THR A 48 -2.17 -17.98 6.43
N GLU A 49 -2.19 -16.67 6.33
CA GLU A 49 -3.17 -15.87 5.59
C GLU A 49 -2.45 -14.78 4.77
N PRO A 50 -1.67 -15.12 3.71
CA PRO A 50 -0.86 -14.15 2.95
C PRO A 50 -1.68 -13.07 2.27
N ILE A 51 -2.97 -13.28 2.09
CA ILE A 51 -4.00 -12.27 1.76
C ILE A 51 -5.08 -12.42 2.82
N THR A 52 -5.35 -11.38 3.56
CA THR A 52 -6.27 -11.43 4.70
C THR A 52 -7.15 -10.19 4.77
N TRP A 53 -8.34 -10.35 5.33
CA TRP A 53 -9.20 -9.22 5.69
C TRP A 53 -8.74 -8.63 7.01
N ALA A 54 -8.48 -7.32 7.03
CA ALA A 54 -8.06 -6.59 8.22
C ALA A 54 -9.09 -5.48 8.55
N PRO A 55 -10.05 -5.74 9.45
CA PRO A 55 -11.06 -4.76 9.84
C PRO A 55 -10.48 -3.47 10.42
N ALA A 56 -9.31 -3.57 11.07
CA ALA A 56 -8.60 -2.42 11.62
C ALA A 56 -8.28 -1.33 10.58
N ILE A 57 -8.14 -1.72 9.31
CA ILE A 57 -7.94 -0.79 8.18
C ILE A 57 -9.13 -0.77 7.21
N GLY A 58 -10.19 -1.53 7.51
CA GLY A 58 -11.36 -1.67 6.64
C GLY A 58 -11.02 -2.20 5.24
N GLY A 59 -10.03 -3.07 5.12
CA GLY A 59 -9.48 -3.47 3.84
C GLY A 59 -8.76 -4.81 3.81
N TRP A 60 -8.34 -5.20 2.61
CA TRP A 60 -7.51 -6.38 2.40
C TRP A 60 -6.03 -6.05 2.63
N LEU A 61 -5.37 -6.84 3.46
CA LEU A 61 -3.95 -6.76 3.71
C LEU A 61 -3.24 -7.89 2.96
N VAL A 62 -2.26 -7.54 2.12
CA VAL A 62 -1.46 -8.48 1.34
C VAL A 62 -0.06 -8.53 1.93
N THR A 63 0.26 -9.59 2.66
CA THR A 63 1.55 -9.78 3.35
C THR A 63 2.46 -10.76 2.63
N GLY A 64 1.90 -11.63 1.78
CA GLY A 64 2.65 -12.60 1.00
C GLY A 64 3.39 -11.96 -0.18
N ARG A 65 4.71 -12.23 -0.31
CA ARG A 65 5.55 -11.65 -1.37
C ARG A 65 5.02 -11.95 -2.78
N ASP A 66 4.66 -13.22 -3.04
CA ASP A 66 4.23 -13.62 -4.38
C ASP A 66 2.86 -13.04 -4.72
N ALA A 67 1.94 -13.04 -3.75
CA ALA A 67 0.64 -12.38 -3.87
C ALA A 67 0.80 -10.87 -4.11
N ALA A 68 1.68 -10.19 -3.37
CA ALA A 68 1.95 -8.77 -3.57
C ALA A 68 2.55 -8.48 -4.96
N ARG A 69 3.47 -9.33 -5.43
CA ARG A 69 4.02 -9.20 -6.79
C ARG A 69 2.96 -9.39 -7.87
N GLU A 70 2.07 -10.35 -7.70
CA GLU A 70 0.98 -10.59 -8.63
C GLU A 70 0.00 -9.41 -8.67
N VAL A 71 -0.41 -8.92 -7.51
CA VAL A 71 -1.28 -7.75 -7.38
C VAL A 71 -0.67 -6.52 -8.06
N LEU A 72 0.62 -6.25 -7.82
CA LEU A 72 1.33 -5.10 -8.38
C LEU A 72 1.63 -5.24 -9.88
N ALA A 73 1.86 -6.48 -10.37
CA ALA A 73 2.24 -6.72 -11.76
C ALA A 73 1.02 -6.69 -12.71
N ARG A 74 -0.13 -7.13 -12.26
CA ARG A 74 -1.27 -7.34 -13.17
C ARG A 74 -2.09 -6.10 -13.45
N ASN A 75 -2.01 -5.06 -12.62
CA ASN A 75 -2.77 -3.81 -12.76
C ASN A 75 -4.27 -4.00 -13.10
N ALA A 76 -4.76 -5.23 -12.97
CA ALA A 76 -6.04 -5.67 -13.48
C ALA A 76 -7.16 -5.28 -12.51
N GLY A 77 -7.77 -4.14 -12.74
CA GLY A 77 -8.90 -3.64 -11.96
C GLY A 77 -8.53 -3.03 -10.60
N LEU A 78 -7.23 -2.85 -10.32
CA LEU A 78 -6.77 -2.11 -9.16
C LEU A 78 -6.45 -0.67 -9.55
N THR A 79 -6.84 0.26 -8.71
CA THR A 79 -6.62 1.69 -8.93
C THR A 79 -6.14 2.36 -7.64
N VAL A 80 -5.27 3.35 -7.78
CA VAL A 80 -4.93 4.28 -6.70
C VAL A 80 -5.92 5.44 -6.61
N GLU A 81 -6.84 5.56 -7.58
CA GLU A 81 -7.85 6.63 -7.64
C GLU A 81 -9.08 6.35 -6.76
N ALA A 82 -8.91 5.54 -5.72
CA ALA A 82 -9.99 5.27 -4.77
C ALA A 82 -10.39 6.53 -4.00
N GLU A 83 -11.69 6.68 -3.70
CA GLU A 83 -12.21 7.80 -2.92
C GLU A 83 -11.58 7.88 -1.52
N GLN A 84 -11.23 6.71 -0.95
CA GLN A 84 -10.62 6.57 0.37
C GLN A 84 -9.10 6.78 0.38
N ASN A 85 -8.50 7.19 -0.73
CA ASN A 85 -7.06 7.43 -0.78
C ASN A 85 -6.68 8.65 0.08
N LEU A 86 -6.09 8.39 1.24
CA LEU A 86 -5.68 9.41 2.21
C LEU A 86 -4.63 10.36 1.64
N VAL A 87 -3.71 9.86 0.80
CA VAL A 87 -2.70 10.70 0.14
C VAL A 87 -3.38 11.68 -0.82
N ARG A 88 -4.39 11.21 -1.56
CA ARG A 88 -5.19 12.08 -2.43
C ARG A 88 -6.01 13.11 -1.67
N ALA A 89 -6.58 12.71 -0.53
CA ALA A 89 -7.33 13.62 0.33
C ALA A 89 -6.45 14.72 0.92
N ALA A 90 -5.19 14.40 1.28
CA ALA A 90 -4.25 15.33 1.87
C ALA A 90 -3.48 16.19 0.86
N ALA A 91 -3.04 15.59 -0.26
CA ALA A 91 -2.11 16.21 -1.22
C ALA A 91 -2.73 16.45 -2.62
N GLY A 92 -3.98 16.05 -2.83
CA GLY A 92 -4.66 16.20 -4.11
C GLY A 92 -4.21 15.23 -5.19
N ARG A 93 -4.42 15.61 -6.46
CA ARG A 93 -4.02 14.81 -7.63
C ARG A 93 -2.52 14.94 -7.87
N MET A 94 -1.82 13.83 -7.78
CA MET A 94 -0.37 13.75 -7.97
C MET A 94 0.01 12.38 -8.57
N MET A 95 1.25 12.20 -8.95
CA MET A 95 1.78 10.98 -9.55
C MET A 95 1.45 9.68 -8.76
N LEU A 96 1.28 9.78 -7.44
CA LEU A 96 0.97 8.64 -6.56
C LEU A 96 -0.54 8.41 -6.37
N THR A 97 -1.38 9.30 -6.89
CA THR A 97 -2.83 9.27 -6.66
C THR A 97 -3.65 9.24 -7.94
N VAL A 98 -3.00 9.03 -9.08
CA VAL A 98 -3.62 8.89 -10.40
C VAL A 98 -3.01 7.69 -11.13
N ASP A 99 -3.77 7.13 -12.06
CA ASP A 99 -3.38 5.99 -12.89
C ASP A 99 -3.26 6.37 -14.38
N GLY A 100 -2.82 5.42 -15.18
CA GLY A 100 -2.82 5.49 -16.65
C GLY A 100 -1.96 6.60 -17.24
N ASP A 101 -2.48 7.22 -18.29
CA ASP A 101 -1.76 8.24 -19.07
C ASP A 101 -1.44 9.49 -18.24
N GLU A 102 -2.30 9.85 -17.30
CA GLU A 102 -2.06 10.98 -16.41
C GLU A 102 -0.88 10.72 -15.49
N GLN A 103 -0.83 9.53 -14.90
CA GLN A 103 0.30 9.09 -14.08
C GLN A 103 1.60 9.10 -14.89
N ALA A 104 1.58 8.53 -16.11
CA ALA A 104 2.72 8.49 -17.00
C ALA A 104 3.21 9.89 -17.35
N ARG A 105 2.30 10.81 -17.65
CA ARG A 105 2.62 12.23 -17.94
C ARG A 105 3.29 12.93 -16.76
N MET A 106 2.78 12.71 -15.54
CA MET A 106 3.35 13.31 -14.33
C MET A 106 4.70 12.68 -13.96
N ARG A 107 4.90 11.39 -14.24
CA ARG A 107 6.13 10.66 -13.95
C ARG A 107 7.27 11.00 -14.90
N LYS A 108 6.97 11.26 -16.16
CA LYS A 108 7.94 11.46 -17.25
C LYS A 108 9.07 12.45 -16.93
N PRO A 109 8.83 13.63 -16.30
CA PRO A 109 9.91 14.57 -15.95
C PRO A 109 10.94 13.98 -14.97
N PHE A 110 10.53 13.03 -14.15
CA PHE A 110 11.38 12.42 -13.11
C PHE A 110 12.19 11.22 -13.62
N GLU A 111 11.77 10.58 -14.72
CA GLU A 111 12.42 9.35 -15.21
C GLU A 111 13.87 9.57 -15.62
N GLY A 112 14.19 10.72 -16.22
CA GLY A 112 15.55 11.07 -16.64
C GLY A 112 16.52 11.17 -15.45
N PRO A 113 16.27 12.11 -14.52
CA PRO A 113 17.14 12.36 -13.37
C PRO A 113 17.31 11.15 -12.44
N PHE A 114 16.32 10.26 -12.35
CA PHE A 114 16.35 9.08 -11.49
C PHE A 114 16.76 7.78 -12.20
N LYS A 115 17.28 7.84 -13.42
CA LYS A 115 17.93 6.66 -14.04
C LYS A 115 19.16 6.26 -13.24
N GLY A 116 19.36 4.95 -13.06
CA GLY A 116 20.46 4.44 -12.24
C GLY A 116 21.84 4.98 -12.63
N SER A 117 22.14 5.12 -13.95
CA SER A 117 23.38 5.74 -14.44
C SER A 117 23.52 7.20 -14.02
N VAL A 118 22.45 8.00 -14.13
CA VAL A 118 22.45 9.41 -13.74
C VAL A 118 22.63 9.56 -12.22
N VAL A 119 21.93 8.72 -11.45
CA VAL A 119 22.09 8.69 -9.98
C VAL A 119 23.53 8.37 -9.61
N GLN A 120 24.13 7.36 -10.25
CA GLN A 120 25.50 6.96 -9.99
C GLN A 120 26.51 8.08 -10.35
N ASP A 121 26.34 8.71 -11.51
CA ASP A 121 27.31 9.69 -12.01
C ASP A 121 27.20 11.05 -11.33
N TYR A 122 25.98 11.50 -10.97
CA TYR A 122 25.76 12.87 -10.47
C TYR A 122 25.55 12.97 -8.95
N TYR A 123 25.02 11.92 -8.32
CA TYR A 123 24.61 12.00 -6.91
C TYR A 123 25.45 11.13 -5.99
N ALA A 124 26.02 10.01 -6.46
CA ALA A 124 26.75 9.10 -5.58
C ALA A 124 28.00 9.75 -4.98
N ALA A 125 28.82 10.43 -5.79
CA ALA A 125 30.05 11.06 -5.31
C ALA A 125 29.78 12.18 -4.29
N PRO A 126 28.91 13.18 -4.56
CA PRO A 126 28.57 14.21 -3.57
C PRO A 126 27.95 13.65 -2.28
N LEU A 127 27.17 12.59 -2.36
CA LEU A 127 26.55 11.98 -1.18
C LEU A 127 27.58 11.25 -0.30
N LEU A 128 28.61 10.64 -0.90
CA LEU A 128 29.68 9.99 -0.16
C LEU A 128 30.62 11.00 0.55
N GLU A 129 30.70 12.24 0.06
CA GLU A 129 31.47 13.32 0.72
C GLU A 129 30.74 13.91 1.94
N LEU A 130 29.45 13.65 2.11
CA LEU A 130 28.61 14.15 3.20
C LEU A 130 28.52 13.19 4.39
N VAL A 131 29.06 11.98 4.28
CA VAL A 131 29.07 10.93 5.32
C VAL A 131 30.46 10.76 5.88
#